data_cb761b9e08ea6afee16af72b0ad09fdd
#
_entry.id   cb761b9e08ea6afee16af72b0ad09fdd
#
_cell.length_a   1.000
_cell.length_b   1.000
_cell.length_c   1.000
_cell.angle_alpha   90.00
_cell.angle_beta   90.00
_cell.angle_gamma   90.00
#
_symmetry.space_group_name_H-M   'P 1'
#
loop_
_entity.id
_entity.type
_entity.pdbx_description
1 polymer ?
#
loop_
_entity_poly.entity_id
_entity_poly.type
_entity_poly.pdbx_seq_one_letter_code
_entity_poly.pdbx_strand_id
1 'polypeptide(L)'
;PDGPTINLDRVSHRITSLKAEGNNFIGKAQILDTPMGNIAKNLLGEGVQLGVSSRGMGSIDKTESCNVVRDDFMLTTAADIVADPSAPDAFVNGIMEGKEWVWCNGILKETEVAKYKKIMSDASRRDVEAKTLQVFEHFLSNL
;
A
#
# COMPACT_ATOMS: atom_id res chain seq x y z
N PRO A 1 6.98 8.89 16.85
CA PRO A 1 7.93 7.91 17.39
C PRO A 1 9.19 8.65 17.82
N ASP A 2 9.65 8.34 19.04
CA ASP A 2 10.58 9.20 19.77
C ASP A 2 12.03 8.67 19.75
N GLY A 3 12.45 7.96 18.69
CA GLY A 3 13.81 7.46 18.63
C GLY A 3 14.12 6.56 17.43
N PRO A 4 15.38 6.07 17.36
CA PRO A 4 15.85 5.24 16.26
C PRO A 4 15.36 3.78 16.32
N THR A 5 14.79 3.36 17.45
CA THR A 5 14.32 1.99 17.66
C THR A 5 12.84 1.84 17.23
N ILE A 6 12.53 0.67 16.68
CA ILE A 6 11.15 0.30 16.37
C ILE A 6 10.45 -0.06 17.68
N ASN A 7 9.35 0.64 17.97
CA ASN A 7 8.50 0.32 19.11
C ASN A 7 7.54 -0.82 18.72
N LEU A 8 7.75 -2.01 19.28
CA LEU A 8 6.95 -3.19 18.96
C LEU A 8 5.48 -3.07 19.37
N ASP A 9 5.16 -2.24 20.37
CA ASP A 9 3.77 -1.98 20.77
C ASP A 9 2.99 -1.19 19.70
N ARG A 10 3.69 -0.52 18.80
CA ARG A 10 3.12 0.31 17.73
C ARG A 10 3.29 -0.28 16.33
N VAL A 11 3.72 -1.52 16.24
CA VAL A 11 3.87 -2.18 14.93
C VAL A 11 2.50 -2.43 14.32
N SER A 12 2.29 -1.93 13.11
CA SER A 12 1.06 -2.10 12.33
C SER A 12 1.25 -3.01 11.12
N HIS A 13 2.46 -3.08 10.57
CA HIS A 13 2.73 -3.80 9.33
C HIS A 13 4.17 -4.30 9.26
N ARG A 14 4.42 -5.19 8.32
CA ARG A 14 5.73 -5.73 7.98
C ARG A 14 5.96 -5.56 6.47
N ILE A 15 7.05 -4.91 6.09
CA ILE A 15 7.46 -4.82 4.69
C ILE A 15 7.87 -6.22 4.20
N THR A 16 7.25 -6.68 3.13
CA THR A 16 7.51 -7.99 2.51
C THR A 16 8.37 -7.88 1.26
N SER A 17 8.35 -6.74 0.60
CA SER A 17 9.14 -6.44 -0.58
C SER A 17 9.39 -4.95 -0.70
N LEU A 18 10.59 -4.57 -1.13
CA LEU A 18 10.94 -3.19 -1.47
C LEU A 18 11.89 -3.22 -2.67
N LYS A 19 11.52 -2.53 -3.75
CA LYS A 19 12.28 -2.50 -5.00
C LYS A 19 12.44 -1.07 -5.49
N ALA A 20 13.64 -0.76 -5.99
CA ALA A 20 13.89 0.50 -6.68
C ALA A 20 13.39 0.41 -8.13
N GLU A 21 12.62 1.41 -8.56
CA GLU A 21 12.15 1.58 -9.93
C GLU A 21 12.41 3.03 -10.37
N GLY A 22 13.52 3.25 -11.07
CA GLY A 22 13.99 4.59 -11.40
C GLY A 22 14.27 5.42 -10.14
N ASN A 23 13.60 6.54 -9.98
CA ASN A 23 13.70 7.42 -8.82
C ASN A 23 12.73 7.07 -7.68
N ASN A 24 11.92 6.01 -7.86
CA ASN A 24 10.91 5.60 -6.90
C ASN A 24 11.29 4.29 -6.23
N PHE A 25 10.71 4.04 -5.05
CA PHE A 25 10.76 2.77 -4.36
C PHE A 25 9.35 2.21 -4.24
N ILE A 26 9.11 1.05 -4.83
CA ILE A 26 7.83 0.36 -4.74
C ILE A 26 7.92 -0.73 -3.68
N GLY A 27 7.06 -0.63 -2.67
CA GLY A 27 6.99 -1.55 -1.54
C GLY A 27 5.71 -2.36 -1.49
N LYS A 28 5.79 -3.57 -0.94
CA LYS A 28 4.64 -4.35 -0.49
C LYS A 28 4.79 -4.58 1.00
N ALA A 29 3.70 -4.43 1.73
CA ALA A 29 3.66 -4.68 3.15
C ALA A 29 2.43 -5.54 3.50
N GLN A 30 2.58 -6.34 4.52
CA GLN A 30 1.48 -7.09 5.14
C GLN A 30 1.06 -6.36 6.40
N ILE A 31 -0.22 -6.04 6.52
CA ILE A 31 -0.80 -5.55 7.77
C ILE A 31 -0.84 -6.73 8.76
N LEU A 32 -0.36 -6.49 9.96
CA LEU A 32 -0.31 -7.49 11.04
C LEU A 32 -1.57 -7.42 11.90
N ASP A 33 -1.90 -8.54 12.54
CA ASP A 33 -2.99 -8.60 13.52
C ASP A 33 -2.53 -8.08 14.89
N THR A 34 -2.24 -6.79 14.92
CA THR A 34 -1.85 -6.02 16.11
C THR A 34 -2.87 -4.90 16.31
N PRO A 35 -2.96 -4.28 17.50
CA PRO A 35 -3.86 -3.15 17.71
C PRO A 35 -3.71 -2.04 16.68
N MET A 36 -2.46 -1.66 16.34
CA MET A 36 -2.17 -0.63 15.35
C MET A 36 -2.43 -1.11 13.91
N GLY A 37 -2.18 -2.39 13.63
CA GLY A 37 -2.51 -3.00 12.34
C GLY A 37 -4.01 -3.04 12.10
N ASN A 38 -4.80 -3.38 13.10
CA ASN A 38 -6.27 -3.38 13.00
C ASN A 38 -6.84 -1.98 12.78
N ILE A 39 -6.26 -0.95 13.40
CA ILE A 39 -6.61 0.45 13.12
C ILE A 39 -6.32 0.78 11.65
N ALA A 40 -5.12 0.51 11.16
CA ALA A 40 -4.75 0.76 9.77
C ALA A 40 -5.65 -0.01 8.78
N LYS A 41 -5.95 -1.28 9.06
CA LYS A 41 -6.85 -2.12 8.27
C LYS A 41 -8.27 -1.54 8.20
N ASN A 42 -8.81 -1.10 9.32
CA ASN A 42 -10.15 -0.53 9.38
C ASN A 42 -10.22 0.81 8.63
N LEU A 43 -9.22 1.68 8.81
CA LEU A 43 -9.15 2.94 8.08
C LEU A 43 -9.10 2.73 6.56
N LEU A 44 -8.24 1.83 6.09
CA LEU A 44 -8.18 1.47 4.66
C LEU A 44 -9.49 0.86 4.18
N GLY A 45 -10.16 0.04 5.00
CA GLY A 45 -11.45 -0.58 4.69
C GLY A 45 -12.58 0.44 4.54
N GLU A 46 -12.54 1.53 5.29
CA GLU A 46 -13.49 2.65 5.22
C GLU A 46 -13.10 3.68 4.13
N GLY A 47 -12.07 3.40 3.32
CA GLY A 47 -11.64 4.28 2.23
C GLY A 47 -10.79 5.47 2.67
N VAL A 48 -10.28 5.47 3.90
CA VAL A 48 -9.34 6.51 4.35
C VAL A 48 -8.01 6.33 3.62
N GLN A 49 -7.54 7.39 2.99
CA GLN A 49 -6.26 7.39 2.32
C GLN A 49 -5.13 7.51 3.35
N LEU A 50 -4.29 6.48 3.42
CA LEU A 50 -3.09 6.48 4.25
C LEU A 50 -1.84 6.58 3.37
N GLY A 51 -0.82 7.24 3.88
CA GLY A 51 0.47 7.36 3.22
C GLY A 51 1.56 6.57 3.93
N VAL A 52 2.74 6.59 3.34
CA VAL A 52 3.96 6.07 3.93
C VAL A 52 5.06 7.13 3.92
N SER A 53 5.87 7.15 4.97
CA SER A 53 7.00 8.06 5.07
C SER A 53 8.20 7.32 5.64
N SER A 54 9.39 7.56 5.08
CA SER A 54 10.64 7.09 5.66
C SER A 54 10.97 7.92 6.91
N ARG A 55 11.58 7.28 7.89
CA ARG A 55 12.08 7.93 9.10
C ARG A 55 13.55 7.68 9.26
N GLY A 56 14.30 8.74 9.51
CA GLY A 56 15.72 8.66 9.76
C GLY A 56 16.17 9.71 10.77
N MET A 57 17.41 9.59 11.18
CA MET A 57 18.09 10.52 12.06
C MET A 57 19.39 10.96 11.38
N GLY A 58 19.77 12.20 11.59
CA GLY A 58 20.99 12.78 11.04
C GLY A 58 21.07 14.25 11.35
N SER A 59 22.23 14.84 11.12
CA SER A 59 22.46 16.26 11.25
C SER A 59 21.90 17.01 10.04
N ILE A 60 21.49 18.26 10.26
CA ILE A 60 20.92 19.12 9.22
C ILE A 60 21.73 20.39 9.16
N ASP A 61 22.24 20.72 7.98
CA ASP A 61 22.79 22.03 7.68
C ASP A 61 21.66 22.94 7.18
N LYS A 62 21.45 24.04 7.89
CA LYS A 62 20.48 25.06 7.50
C LYS A 62 21.15 26.04 6.54
N THR A 63 20.65 26.10 5.32
CA THR A 63 20.99 27.13 4.35
C THR A 63 19.86 28.12 4.22
N GLU A 64 20.06 29.26 3.58
CA GLU A 64 19.03 30.29 3.41
C GLU A 64 17.81 29.81 2.61
N SER A 65 17.99 28.80 1.75
CA SER A 65 16.94 28.31 0.84
C SER A 65 16.37 26.94 1.21
N CYS A 66 17.13 26.10 1.93
CA CYS A 66 16.68 24.73 2.26
C CYS A 66 17.48 24.16 3.44
N ASN A 67 16.96 23.06 3.98
CA ASN A 67 17.66 22.21 4.93
C ASN A 67 18.32 21.05 4.17
N VAL A 68 19.62 20.87 4.34
CA VAL A 68 20.40 19.80 3.72
C VAL A 68 20.73 18.75 4.77
N VAL A 69 20.35 17.51 4.51
CA VAL A 69 20.70 16.37 5.37
C VAL A 69 22.15 15.99 5.12
N ARG A 70 22.92 15.82 6.19
CA ARG A 70 24.36 15.47 6.12
C ARG A 70 24.59 13.98 5.89
N ASP A 71 25.85 13.63 5.64
CA ASP A 71 26.30 12.26 5.37
C ASP A 71 26.16 11.30 6.58
N ASP A 72 25.89 11.84 7.79
CA ASP A 72 25.60 11.06 8.99
C ASP A 72 24.16 10.56 9.08
N PHE A 73 23.37 10.69 7.99
CA PHE A 73 22.00 10.22 7.94
C PHE A 73 21.89 8.70 8.09
N MET A 74 21.10 8.28 9.06
CA MET A 74 20.79 6.88 9.33
C MET A 74 19.29 6.64 9.14
N LEU A 75 18.94 5.81 8.18
CA LEU A 75 17.55 5.39 7.95
C LEU A 75 17.12 4.42 9.07
N THR A 76 16.11 4.79 9.83
CA THR A 76 15.56 3.97 10.91
C THR A 76 14.46 3.04 10.42
N THR A 77 13.52 3.57 9.63
CA THR A 77 12.46 2.80 8.99
C THR A 77 12.32 3.21 7.53
N ALA A 78 12.12 2.22 6.66
CA ALA A 78 11.89 2.47 5.25
C ALA A 78 10.49 3.06 5.00
N ALA A 79 9.50 2.64 5.81
CA ALA A 79 8.13 3.13 5.68
C ALA A 79 7.40 3.05 7.04
N ASP A 80 6.98 4.18 7.55
CA ASP A 80 5.99 4.30 8.61
C ASP A 80 4.64 4.67 7.96
N ILE A 81 3.52 4.10 8.41
CA ILE A 81 2.18 4.51 7.96
C ILE A 81 1.85 5.84 8.60
N VAL A 82 1.48 6.83 7.76
CA VAL A 82 1.17 8.19 8.17
C VAL A 82 -0.11 8.69 7.48
N ALA A 83 -0.75 9.70 8.05
CA ALA A 83 -1.90 10.34 7.43
C ALA A 83 -1.48 11.29 6.29
N ASP A 84 -0.34 12.00 6.46
CA ASP A 84 0.15 13.00 5.52
C ASP A 84 1.61 12.71 5.19
N PRO A 85 1.89 12.04 4.06
CA PRO A 85 3.24 11.71 3.66
C PRO A 85 3.99 12.92 3.10
N SER A 86 5.29 13.03 3.42
CA SER A 86 6.14 14.11 2.87
C SER A 86 6.34 14.01 1.36
N ALA A 87 6.28 12.80 0.79
CA ALA A 87 6.34 12.60 -0.66
C ALA A 87 4.91 12.61 -1.24
N PRO A 88 4.63 13.43 -2.28
CA PRO A 88 3.28 13.68 -2.77
C PRO A 88 2.52 12.43 -3.26
N ASP A 89 3.24 11.42 -3.73
CA ASP A 89 2.68 10.21 -4.33
C ASP A 89 2.82 8.96 -3.42
N ALA A 90 3.29 9.14 -2.17
CA ALA A 90 3.58 8.04 -1.25
C ALA A 90 2.33 7.53 -0.50
N PHE A 91 1.28 7.22 -1.25
CA PHE A 91 0.04 6.68 -0.70
C PHE A 91 -0.05 5.16 -0.80
N VAL A 92 -0.77 4.56 0.14
CA VAL A 92 -0.96 3.12 0.24
C VAL A 92 -2.20 2.71 -0.56
N ASN A 93 -2.03 1.72 -1.42
CA ASN A 93 -3.16 1.02 -2.05
C ASN A 93 -3.43 -0.26 -1.26
N GLY A 94 -4.60 -0.31 -0.60
CA GLY A 94 -5.01 -1.49 0.16
C GLY A 94 -5.36 -2.64 -0.77
N ILE A 95 -4.68 -3.78 -0.62
CA ILE A 95 -5.08 -5.04 -1.24
C ILE A 95 -5.69 -5.89 -0.12
N MET A 96 -7.02 -6.06 -0.12
CA MET A 96 -7.70 -6.96 0.81
C MET A 96 -7.79 -8.36 0.21
N GLU A 97 -7.73 -9.38 1.06
CA GLU A 97 -7.91 -10.77 0.62
C GLU A 97 -9.30 -10.90 -0.04
N GLY A 98 -9.30 -11.18 -1.37
CA GLY A 98 -10.52 -11.27 -2.17
C GLY A 98 -11.05 -9.96 -2.77
N LYS A 99 -10.38 -8.82 -2.53
CA LYS A 99 -10.75 -7.51 -3.08
C LYS A 99 -9.50 -6.80 -3.58
N GLU A 100 -9.47 -6.47 -4.86
CA GLU A 100 -8.48 -5.57 -5.43
C GLU A 100 -9.09 -4.18 -5.56
N TRP A 101 -8.38 -3.18 -5.05
CA TRP A 101 -8.74 -1.79 -5.23
C TRP A 101 -7.96 -1.24 -6.42
N VAL A 102 -8.68 -0.84 -7.45
CA VAL A 102 -8.09 -0.24 -8.65
C VAL A 102 -8.33 1.26 -8.64
N TRP A 103 -7.27 2.02 -8.84
CA TRP A 103 -7.34 3.47 -8.95
C TRP A 103 -7.87 3.86 -10.33
N CYS A 104 -9.11 4.35 -10.40
CA CYS A 104 -9.74 4.81 -11.63
C CYS A 104 -10.12 6.30 -11.52
N ASN A 105 -9.49 7.15 -12.32
CA ASN A 105 -9.82 8.58 -12.41
C ASN A 105 -9.87 9.32 -11.07
N GLY A 106 -8.91 9.06 -10.17
CA GLY A 106 -8.86 9.71 -8.87
C GLY A 106 -9.82 9.13 -7.81
N ILE A 107 -10.51 8.03 -8.11
CA ILE A 107 -11.41 7.34 -7.19
C ILE A 107 -10.95 5.89 -7.04
N LEU A 108 -10.81 5.44 -5.79
CA LEU A 108 -10.54 4.04 -5.48
C LEU A 108 -11.82 3.21 -5.70
N LYS A 109 -11.81 2.29 -6.67
CA LYS A 109 -12.94 1.38 -6.90
C LYS A 109 -12.58 -0.03 -6.42
N GLU A 110 -13.47 -0.62 -5.64
CA GLU A 110 -13.38 -2.00 -5.20
C GLU A 110 -13.72 -2.95 -6.36
N THR A 111 -12.79 -3.86 -6.68
CA THR A 111 -13.02 -4.92 -7.67
C THR A 111 -13.28 -6.23 -6.94
N GLU A 112 -14.45 -6.81 -7.12
CA GLU A 112 -14.82 -8.10 -6.51
C GLU A 112 -14.12 -9.29 -7.20
N VAL A 113 -12.82 -9.44 -6.95
CA VAL A 113 -12.01 -10.55 -7.52
C VAL A 113 -12.51 -11.92 -7.03
N ALA A 114 -13.04 -11.98 -5.80
CA ALA A 114 -13.61 -13.22 -5.26
C ALA A 114 -14.79 -13.75 -6.06
N LYS A 115 -15.63 -12.86 -6.58
CA LYS A 115 -16.78 -13.22 -7.44
C LYS A 115 -16.31 -13.84 -8.75
N TYR A 116 -15.30 -13.25 -9.36
CA TYR A 116 -14.74 -13.77 -10.61
C TYR A 116 -13.98 -15.08 -10.40
N LYS A 117 -13.20 -15.20 -9.31
CA LYS A 117 -12.54 -16.46 -8.93
C LYS A 117 -13.54 -17.59 -8.73
N LYS A 118 -14.68 -17.33 -8.08
CA LYS A 118 -15.73 -18.33 -7.89
C LYS A 118 -16.39 -18.75 -9.21
N ILE A 119 -16.71 -17.78 -10.10
CA ILE A 119 -17.26 -18.08 -11.43
C ILE A 119 -16.29 -18.95 -12.24
N MET A 120 -14.98 -18.68 -12.13
CA MET A 120 -13.95 -19.45 -12.81
C MET A 120 -13.74 -20.83 -12.20
N SER A 121 -13.78 -20.99 -10.87
CA SER A 121 -13.62 -22.28 -10.20
C SER A 121 -14.80 -23.23 -10.41
N ASP A 122 -16.01 -22.67 -10.51
CA ASP A 122 -17.25 -23.44 -10.73
C ASP A 122 -17.49 -23.79 -12.21
N ALA A 123 -16.63 -23.29 -13.12
CA ALA A 123 -16.72 -23.58 -14.55
C ALA A 123 -16.23 -25.01 -14.86
N SER A 124 -17.03 -25.77 -15.61
CA SER A 124 -16.56 -27.04 -16.15
C SER A 124 -15.41 -26.80 -17.15
N ARG A 125 -14.51 -27.79 -17.31
CA ARG A 125 -13.37 -27.68 -18.25
C ARG A 125 -13.78 -27.29 -19.69
N ARG A 126 -15.02 -27.57 -20.10
CA ARG A 126 -15.55 -27.26 -21.45
C ARG A 126 -16.05 -25.81 -21.57
N ASP A 127 -16.36 -25.18 -20.45
CA ASP A 127 -16.96 -23.84 -20.43
C ASP A 127 -15.97 -22.75 -19.99
N VAL A 128 -14.72 -23.11 -19.65
CA VAL A 128 -13.72 -22.18 -19.10
C VAL A 128 -13.43 -21.02 -20.06
N GLU A 129 -13.26 -21.29 -21.36
CA GLU A 129 -12.95 -20.25 -22.35
C GLU A 129 -14.12 -19.26 -22.50
N ALA A 130 -15.36 -19.76 -22.61
CA ALA A 130 -16.54 -18.91 -22.74
C ALA A 130 -16.77 -18.05 -21.49
N LYS A 131 -16.59 -18.65 -20.30
CA LYS A 131 -16.73 -17.91 -19.03
C LYS A 131 -15.59 -16.93 -18.79
N THR A 132 -14.38 -17.25 -19.23
CA THR A 132 -13.25 -16.31 -19.16
C THR A 132 -13.52 -15.07 -19.99
N LEU A 133 -14.03 -15.25 -21.22
CA LEU A 133 -14.41 -14.13 -22.11
C LEU A 133 -15.51 -13.28 -21.47
N GLN A 134 -16.53 -13.90 -20.93
CA GLN A 134 -17.67 -13.22 -20.28
C GLN A 134 -17.25 -12.44 -19.03
N VAL A 135 -16.35 -13.00 -18.20
CA VAL A 135 -15.77 -12.31 -17.05
C VAL A 135 -14.92 -11.12 -17.48
N PHE A 136 -14.13 -11.27 -18.54
CA PHE A 136 -13.29 -10.22 -19.08
C PHE A 136 -14.13 -9.07 -19.68
N GLU A 137 -15.16 -9.37 -20.47
CA GLU A 137 -16.09 -8.37 -20.99
C GLU A 137 -16.82 -7.61 -19.88
N HIS A 138 -17.28 -8.33 -18.85
CA HIS A 138 -17.91 -7.69 -17.69
C HIS A 138 -16.93 -6.82 -16.89
N PHE A 139 -15.69 -7.24 -16.75
CA PHE A 139 -14.64 -6.45 -16.13
C PHE A 139 -14.39 -5.15 -16.90
N LEU A 140 -14.23 -5.24 -18.22
CA LEU A 140 -14.01 -4.07 -19.08
C LEU A 140 -15.19 -3.10 -19.10
N SER A 141 -16.42 -3.60 -18.99
CA SER A 141 -17.63 -2.74 -18.97
C SER A 141 -17.83 -1.98 -17.66
N ASN A 142 -17.08 -2.35 -16.60
CA ASN A 142 -17.14 -1.71 -15.28
C ASN A 142 -15.89 -0.85 -14.97
N LEU A 143 -14.95 -0.72 -15.93
CA LEU A 143 -13.83 0.23 -15.88
C LEU A 143 -14.27 1.59 -16.41
#